data_470ad13d35e6efbf3877216f2fc9a937
#
_entry.id   470ad13d35e6efbf3877216f2fc9a937
#
_cell.length_a   1.000
_cell.length_b   1.000
_cell.length_c   1.000
_cell.angle_alpha   90.00
_cell.angle_beta   90.00
_cell.angle_gamma   90.00
#
_symmetry.space_group_name_H-M   'P 1'
#
loop_
_entity.id
_entity.type
_entity.pdbx_description
1 polymer ?
#
loop_
_entity_poly.entity_id
_entity_poly.type
_entity_poly.pdbx_seq_one_letter_code
_entity_poly.pdbx_strand_id
1 'polypeptide(L)'
;MVWFLMVFISLCLTTGCSNKAADVPDGLIITAAHVDESAYSNAQLLYKVDDMDTAYYWTKEGAYEYGPFRMESNKGSYSVTYNKDYVFTSDPKVGSYVTFAGYKAKVVSNSDKSFNVKLVNGEPYTGLSGSNIKYKGTTIGIVSSYIINGEIKCQKVR
;
A
#
# COMPACT_ATOMS: atom_id res chain seq x y z
N MET A 1 -11.53 14.28 39.27
CA MET A 1 -12.15 14.43 38.43
C MET A 1 -11.58 14.82 37.27
N VAL A 2 -10.91 15.56 37.14
CA VAL A 2 -10.40 15.97 36.03
C VAL A 2 -9.64 14.94 35.37
N TRP A 3 -8.86 14.20 35.97
CA TRP A 3 -8.05 13.42 35.29
C TRP A 3 -8.74 12.40 34.59
N PHE A 4 -9.78 12.18 35.00
CA PHE A 4 -10.45 11.18 34.43
C PHE A 4 -10.58 11.48 33.04
N LEU A 5 -10.68 12.68 32.77
CA LEU A 5 -10.90 13.00 31.48
C LEU A 5 -9.71 12.73 30.73
N MET A 6 -8.64 12.66 31.28
CA MET A 6 -7.57 12.45 30.47
C MET A 6 -7.66 11.19 29.88
N VAL A 7 -8.12 10.27 30.56
CA VAL A 7 -8.18 8.99 30.03
C VAL A 7 -8.90 9.01 28.82
N PHE A 8 -9.93 9.71 28.79
CA PHE A 8 -10.74 9.70 27.73
C PHE A 8 -10.01 10.16 26.59
N ILE A 9 -9.20 11.02 26.74
CA ILE A 9 -8.52 11.53 25.69
C ILE A 9 -7.76 10.55 25.03
N SER A 10 -7.09 9.78 25.72
CA SER A 10 -6.22 8.94 25.04
C SER A 10 -7.03 8.11 24.16
N LEU A 11 -8.17 7.84 24.56
CA LEU A 11 -8.91 7.05 23.80
C LEU A 11 -9.16 7.66 22.59
N CYS A 12 -9.41 8.78 22.65
CA CYS A 12 -9.78 9.37 21.51
C CYS A 12 -8.74 9.39 20.62
N LEU A 13 -7.65 9.42 21.11
CA LEU A 13 -6.71 9.49 20.18
C LEU A 13 -6.85 8.36 19.52
N THR A 14 -7.52 7.59 20.03
CA THR A 14 -7.77 6.43 19.39
C THR A 14 -8.34 6.81 18.14
N THR A 15 -8.71 7.95 18.05
CA THR A 15 -9.32 8.30 16.81
C THR A 15 -8.18 8.17 15.91
N GLY A 16 -7.05 8.45 16.34
CA GLY A 16 -5.96 8.41 15.43
C GLY A 16 -5.70 6.96 15.18
N CYS A 17 -6.05 6.11 16.07
CA CYS A 17 -5.76 4.74 15.83
C CYS A 17 -6.66 4.15 14.82
N SER A 18 -7.86 4.65 14.71
CA SER A 18 -8.74 4.04 13.75
C SER A 18 -8.21 4.29 12.35
N ASN A 19 -7.47 5.34 12.14
CA ASN A 19 -6.97 5.60 10.82
C ASN A 19 -5.92 4.57 10.53
N LYS A 20 -5.16 4.12 11.52
CA LYS A 20 -4.20 3.15 11.25
C LYS A 20 -4.85 1.88 10.90
N ALA A 21 -5.95 1.55 11.54
CA ALA A 21 -6.61 0.30 11.26
C ALA A 21 -7.14 0.26 9.83
N ALA A 22 -7.31 1.39 9.20
CA ALA A 22 -7.83 1.41 7.85
C ALA A 22 -6.74 1.24 6.80
N ASP A 23 -5.51 1.24 7.20
CA ASP A 23 -4.42 1.11 6.24
C ASP A 23 -3.88 -0.33 6.24
N VAL A 24 -2.74 -0.57 5.61
CA VAL A 24 -2.16 -1.91 5.48
C VAL A 24 -1.98 -2.51 6.87
N PRO A 25 -2.46 -3.74 7.08
CA PRO A 25 -2.34 -4.38 8.39
C PRO A 25 -0.90 -4.53 8.83
N ASP A 26 -0.67 -4.39 10.16
CA ASP A 26 0.66 -4.53 10.71
C ASP A 26 1.19 -5.94 10.41
N GLY A 27 2.39 -6.03 9.94
CA GLY A 27 2.99 -7.32 9.59
C GLY A 27 2.89 -7.67 8.11
N LEU A 28 2.02 -7.01 7.36
CA LEU A 28 1.91 -7.23 5.92
C LEU A 28 2.68 -6.16 5.16
N ILE A 29 3.48 -6.56 4.19
CA ILE A 29 4.20 -5.63 3.33
C ILE A 29 3.70 -5.82 1.91
N ILE A 30 3.33 -4.73 1.25
CA ILE A 30 2.92 -4.75 -0.14
C ILE A 30 3.95 -3.95 -0.91
N THR A 31 4.52 -4.53 -1.96
CA THR A 31 5.60 -3.89 -2.71
C THR A 31 5.53 -4.32 -4.18
N ALA A 32 6.49 -3.89 -4.98
CA ALA A 32 6.53 -4.24 -6.39
C ALA A 32 7.16 -5.63 -6.57
N ALA A 33 6.61 -6.43 -7.47
CA ALA A 33 7.09 -7.79 -7.67
C ALA A 33 8.51 -7.85 -8.22
N HIS A 34 8.95 -6.82 -8.93
CA HIS A 34 10.29 -6.83 -9.51
C HIS A 34 11.38 -6.45 -8.49
N VAL A 35 11.00 -6.01 -7.29
CA VAL A 35 12.00 -5.67 -6.28
C VAL A 35 12.58 -6.97 -5.74
N ASP A 36 13.93 -7.03 -5.63
CA ASP A 36 14.59 -8.24 -5.22
C ASP A 36 14.15 -8.65 -3.82
N GLU A 37 13.91 -9.94 -3.63
CA GLU A 37 13.49 -10.45 -2.34
C GLU A 37 14.52 -10.16 -1.26
N SER A 38 15.79 -9.99 -1.61
CA SER A 38 16.80 -9.69 -0.62
C SER A 38 16.53 -8.36 0.11
N ALA A 39 15.74 -7.49 -0.49
CA ALA A 39 15.40 -6.22 0.16
C ALA A 39 14.45 -6.47 1.34
N TYR A 40 13.83 -7.64 1.41
CA TYR A 40 12.88 -7.99 2.46
C TYR A 40 13.35 -9.26 3.19
N SER A 41 14.63 -9.33 3.54
CA SER A 41 15.22 -10.54 4.13
C SER A 41 14.58 -10.95 5.44
N ASN A 42 13.93 -10.04 6.15
CA ASN A 42 13.27 -10.38 7.41
C ASN A 42 11.80 -10.72 7.21
N ALA A 43 11.36 -10.88 5.98
CA ALA A 43 9.96 -11.14 5.66
C ALA A 43 9.84 -12.37 4.79
N GLN A 44 8.69 -13.01 4.83
CA GLN A 44 8.44 -14.17 3.98
C GLN A 44 7.55 -13.79 2.83
N LEU A 45 7.92 -14.18 1.61
CA LEU A 45 7.09 -13.93 0.44
C LEU A 45 5.84 -14.78 0.52
N LEU A 46 4.68 -14.16 0.37
CA LEU A 46 3.41 -14.86 0.39
C LEU A 46 2.87 -15.06 -1.02
N TYR A 47 2.94 -14.06 -1.86
CA TYR A 47 2.35 -14.13 -3.19
C TYR A 47 2.87 -13.04 -4.09
N LYS A 48 3.03 -13.37 -5.38
CA LYS A 48 3.42 -12.39 -6.41
C LYS A 48 2.37 -12.35 -7.50
N VAL A 49 2.04 -11.16 -7.96
CA VAL A 49 1.12 -10.96 -9.08
C VAL A 49 1.95 -10.31 -10.17
N ASP A 50 2.53 -11.10 -11.05
CA ASP A 50 3.49 -10.58 -12.03
C ASP A 50 2.89 -9.58 -13.02
N ASP A 51 1.69 -9.82 -13.50
CA ASP A 51 1.07 -8.92 -14.48
C ASP A 51 0.66 -7.59 -13.84
N MET A 52 0.66 -7.48 -12.54
CA MET A 52 0.38 -6.22 -11.85
C MET A 52 1.59 -5.77 -11.03
N ASP A 53 2.75 -6.39 -11.25
CA ASP A 53 3.99 -6.05 -10.56
C ASP A 53 3.79 -5.82 -9.07
N THR A 54 3.06 -6.71 -8.41
CA THR A 54 2.75 -6.56 -6.98
C THR A 54 3.20 -7.80 -6.23
N ALA A 55 3.76 -7.62 -5.05
CA ALA A 55 4.17 -8.73 -4.21
C ALA A 55 3.76 -8.46 -2.77
N TYR A 56 3.42 -9.54 -2.06
CA TYR A 56 2.97 -9.48 -0.69
C TYR A 56 3.90 -10.31 0.17
N TYR A 57 4.38 -9.71 1.27
CA TYR A 57 5.27 -10.39 2.21
C TYR A 57 4.70 -10.23 3.62
N TRP A 58 5.07 -11.11 4.53
CA TRP A 58 4.68 -10.95 5.92
C TRP A 58 5.92 -10.93 6.81
N THR A 59 5.83 -10.22 7.94
CA THR A 59 6.88 -10.22 8.94
C THR A 59 6.43 -10.91 10.22
N LYS A 60 5.14 -11.17 10.36
CA LYS A 60 4.62 -11.92 11.51
C LYS A 60 3.35 -12.64 11.12
N GLU A 61 3.11 -13.80 11.71
CA GLU A 61 1.93 -14.57 11.40
C GLU A 61 0.65 -13.86 11.81
N GLY A 62 -0.43 -14.17 11.13
CA GLY A 62 -1.73 -13.57 11.39
C GLY A 62 -2.68 -13.80 10.24
N ALA A 63 -3.81 -13.11 10.25
CA ALA A 63 -4.75 -13.12 9.16
C ALA A 63 -4.73 -11.74 8.55
N TYR A 64 -4.55 -11.66 7.23
CA TYR A 64 -4.44 -10.38 6.54
C TYR A 64 -5.41 -10.31 5.37
N GLU A 65 -5.99 -9.15 5.17
CA GLU A 65 -6.86 -8.93 4.04
C GLU A 65 -6.65 -7.50 3.55
N TYR A 66 -6.34 -7.31 2.27
CA TYR A 66 -6.19 -5.97 1.72
C TYR A 66 -6.48 -6.03 0.23
N GLY A 67 -7.58 -5.38 -0.20
CA GLY A 67 -7.98 -5.45 -1.60
C GLY A 67 -8.23 -6.89 -2.04
N PRO A 68 -7.60 -7.30 -3.13
CA PRO A 68 -7.80 -8.66 -3.64
C PRO A 68 -7.03 -9.75 -2.88
N PHE A 69 -6.17 -9.35 -1.96
CA PHE A 69 -5.30 -10.30 -1.27
C PHE A 69 -5.86 -10.73 0.09
N ARG A 70 -5.79 -12.02 0.38
CA ARG A 70 -6.19 -12.54 1.67
C ARG A 70 -5.24 -13.66 2.09
N MET A 71 -4.83 -13.69 3.35
CA MET A 71 -4.01 -14.74 3.88
C MET A 71 -4.49 -15.10 5.29
N GLU A 72 -4.55 -16.39 5.59
CA GLU A 72 -4.92 -16.86 6.92
C GLU A 72 -3.90 -17.90 7.33
N SER A 73 -3.41 -17.84 8.57
CA SER A 73 -2.49 -18.82 9.07
C SER A 73 -3.18 -19.65 10.17
N ASN A 74 -2.82 -20.92 10.25
CA ASN A 74 -3.42 -21.82 11.25
C ASN A 74 -2.41 -22.91 11.58
N LYS A 75 -1.90 -22.90 12.83
CA LYS A 75 -0.98 -23.93 13.31
C LYS A 75 0.19 -24.26 12.40
N GLY A 76 0.90 -23.27 12.03
CA GLY A 76 2.12 -23.51 11.24
C GLY A 76 1.92 -23.60 9.75
N SER A 77 0.67 -23.62 9.29
CA SER A 77 0.42 -23.59 7.85
C SER A 77 -0.39 -22.35 7.54
N TYR A 78 -0.40 -21.94 6.28
CA TYR A 78 -1.18 -20.78 5.87
C TYR A 78 -1.74 -20.98 4.47
N SER A 79 -2.81 -20.27 4.17
CA SER A 79 -3.42 -20.28 2.85
C SER A 79 -3.45 -18.86 2.34
N VAL A 80 -3.17 -18.68 1.06
CA VAL A 80 -3.17 -17.38 0.41
C VAL A 80 -4.13 -17.41 -0.75
N THR A 81 -4.95 -16.38 -0.86
CA THR A 81 -5.89 -16.23 -1.95
C THR A 81 -5.74 -14.86 -2.56
N TYR A 82 -5.72 -14.80 -3.89
CA TYR A 82 -5.70 -13.52 -4.58
C TYR A 82 -6.87 -13.55 -5.55
N ASN A 83 -7.84 -12.63 -5.37
CA ASN A 83 -9.03 -12.60 -6.20
C ASN A 83 -8.73 -11.81 -7.47
N LYS A 84 -8.55 -12.51 -8.59
CA LYS A 84 -8.20 -11.87 -9.84
C LYS A 84 -9.34 -11.03 -10.41
N ASP A 85 -10.56 -11.27 -9.95
CA ASP A 85 -11.70 -10.52 -10.43
C ASP A 85 -12.08 -9.35 -9.52
N TYR A 86 -11.22 -9.05 -8.56
CA TYR A 86 -11.49 -7.96 -7.63
C TYR A 86 -11.58 -6.63 -8.38
N VAL A 87 -12.58 -5.84 -8.06
CA VAL A 87 -12.74 -4.54 -8.66
C VAL A 87 -12.14 -3.53 -7.68
N PHE A 88 -11.06 -2.86 -8.10
CA PHE A 88 -10.39 -1.92 -7.23
C PHE A 88 -11.31 -0.72 -6.97
N THR A 89 -11.49 -0.40 -5.69
CA THR A 89 -12.41 0.67 -5.29
C THR A 89 -11.70 1.99 -5.10
N SER A 90 -10.36 1.98 -5.00
CA SER A 90 -9.60 3.20 -4.90
C SER A 90 -9.70 3.92 -6.23
N ASP A 91 -10.09 5.17 -6.20
CA ASP A 91 -10.28 5.90 -7.43
C ASP A 91 -9.72 7.31 -7.27
N PRO A 92 -8.39 7.44 -7.30
CA PRO A 92 -7.80 8.76 -7.16
C PRO A 92 -8.07 9.55 -8.43
N LYS A 93 -8.85 10.62 -8.33
CA LYS A 93 -9.20 11.39 -9.49
C LYS A 93 -8.01 12.11 -10.07
N VAL A 94 -8.00 12.25 -11.39
CA VAL A 94 -6.97 13.02 -12.06
C VAL A 94 -6.99 14.43 -11.48
N GLY A 95 -5.84 14.94 -11.12
CA GLY A 95 -5.69 16.23 -10.46
C GLY A 95 -5.57 16.14 -8.94
N SER A 96 -5.86 14.98 -8.35
CA SER A 96 -5.72 14.79 -6.91
C SER A 96 -4.25 14.60 -6.55
N TYR A 97 -3.92 14.80 -5.27
CA TYR A 97 -2.56 14.62 -4.80
C TYR A 97 -2.43 13.36 -3.94
N VAL A 98 -1.32 12.70 -4.07
CA VAL A 98 -0.98 11.51 -3.28
C VAL A 98 0.43 11.71 -2.72
N THR A 99 0.81 10.89 -1.73
CA THR A 99 2.15 10.97 -1.15
C THR A 99 2.78 9.60 -1.10
N PHE A 100 4.10 9.53 -1.25
CA PHE A 100 4.85 8.30 -1.07
C PHE A 100 6.33 8.65 -0.86
N ALA A 101 7.00 7.93 0.02
CA ALA A 101 8.43 8.10 0.28
C ALA A 101 8.84 9.57 0.54
N GLY A 102 7.97 10.33 1.18
CA GLY A 102 8.27 11.73 1.48
C GLY A 102 7.99 12.69 0.33
N TYR A 103 7.55 12.20 -0.81
CA TYR A 103 7.24 13.04 -1.96
C TYR A 103 5.75 13.28 -2.10
N LYS A 104 5.40 14.36 -2.78
CA LYS A 104 4.02 14.67 -3.11
C LYS A 104 3.91 14.56 -4.62
N ALA A 105 2.88 13.92 -5.11
CA ALA A 105 2.68 13.74 -6.54
C ALA A 105 1.23 14.01 -6.91
N LYS A 106 1.01 14.33 -8.20
CA LYS A 106 -0.31 14.62 -8.71
C LYS A 106 -0.73 13.50 -9.62
N VAL A 107 -1.95 13.01 -9.49
CA VAL A 107 -2.47 11.96 -10.36
C VAL A 107 -2.75 12.57 -11.72
N VAL A 108 -2.15 12.00 -12.76
CA VAL A 108 -2.30 12.51 -14.13
C VAL A 108 -3.12 11.59 -15.03
N SER A 109 -3.29 10.32 -14.65
CA SER A 109 -4.19 9.43 -15.38
C SER A 109 -4.63 8.31 -14.46
N ASN A 110 -5.74 7.67 -14.76
CA ASN A 110 -6.31 6.62 -13.92
C ASN A 110 -7.01 5.58 -14.81
N SER A 111 -6.79 4.32 -14.52
CA SER A 111 -7.45 3.22 -15.22
C SER A 111 -7.93 2.20 -14.20
N ASP A 112 -8.48 1.06 -14.64
CA ASP A 112 -9.06 0.08 -13.73
C ASP A 112 -8.07 -0.48 -12.72
N LYS A 113 -6.85 -0.76 -13.13
CA LYS A 113 -5.88 -1.44 -12.27
C LYS A 113 -4.67 -0.59 -11.91
N SER A 114 -4.52 0.56 -12.52
CA SER A 114 -3.33 1.38 -12.31
C SER A 114 -3.65 2.86 -12.46
N PHE A 115 -2.74 3.69 -12.03
CA PHE A 115 -2.84 5.14 -12.23
C PHE A 115 -1.42 5.68 -12.36
N ASN A 116 -1.28 6.82 -13.03
CA ASN A 116 0.03 7.44 -13.18
C ASN A 116 0.06 8.74 -12.40
N VAL A 117 1.21 9.04 -11.84
CA VAL A 117 1.38 10.27 -11.08
C VAL A 117 2.64 10.99 -11.56
N LYS A 118 2.74 12.27 -11.24
CA LYS A 118 3.91 13.05 -11.57
C LYS A 118 4.32 13.78 -10.30
N LEU A 119 5.62 13.76 -9.96
CA LEU A 119 6.08 14.42 -8.76
C LEU A 119 5.85 15.92 -8.85
N VAL A 120 5.41 16.52 -7.77
CA VAL A 120 5.21 17.96 -7.72
C VAL A 120 6.57 18.65 -7.71
N ASN A 121 7.54 18.07 -6.98
CA ASN A 121 8.89 18.60 -6.95
C ASN A 121 9.88 17.46 -7.06
N GLY A 122 10.97 17.67 -7.72
CA GLY A 122 12.02 16.68 -7.87
C GLY A 122 11.82 15.76 -9.05
N GLU A 123 12.72 14.83 -9.22
CA GLU A 123 12.70 13.88 -10.32
C GLU A 123 12.61 12.47 -9.78
N PRO A 124 11.91 11.56 -10.45
CA PRO A 124 11.85 10.19 -9.98
C PRO A 124 13.20 9.49 -10.11
N TYR A 125 13.47 8.54 -9.26
CA TYR A 125 14.69 7.75 -9.35
C TYR A 125 14.36 6.27 -9.05
N THR A 126 15.27 5.38 -9.42
CA THR A 126 14.99 3.96 -9.41
C THR A 126 14.67 3.38 -8.01
N GLY A 127 15.13 3.99 -6.95
CA GLY A 127 14.89 3.47 -5.62
C GLY A 127 13.47 3.67 -5.10
N LEU A 128 12.57 4.28 -5.88
CA LEU A 128 11.20 4.50 -5.42
C LEU A 128 10.30 3.29 -5.65
N SER A 129 10.72 2.31 -6.46
CA SER A 129 9.90 1.14 -6.77
C SER A 129 9.46 0.41 -5.51
N GLY A 130 8.20 0.08 -5.43
CA GLY A 130 7.63 -0.61 -4.29
C GLY A 130 7.13 0.32 -3.19
N SER A 131 7.37 1.64 -3.30
CA SER A 131 6.88 2.57 -2.28
C SER A 131 5.36 2.55 -2.26
N ASN A 132 4.80 2.60 -1.07
CA ASN A 132 3.34 2.61 -0.92
C ASN A 132 2.81 4.01 -1.12
N ILE A 133 1.77 4.13 -1.93
CA ILE A 133 1.17 5.42 -2.26
C ILE A 133 -0.04 5.64 -1.41
N LYS A 134 -0.06 6.76 -0.70
CA LYS A 134 -1.17 7.10 0.19
C LYS A 134 -2.03 8.22 -0.36
N TYR A 135 -3.33 8.02 -0.28
CA TYR A 135 -4.31 9.01 -0.65
C TYR A 135 -5.26 9.14 0.54
N LYS A 136 -5.32 10.33 1.10
CA LYS A 136 -6.15 10.59 2.28
C LYS A 136 -5.86 9.60 3.43
N GLY A 137 -4.59 9.31 3.63
CA GLY A 137 -4.16 8.45 4.75
C GLY A 137 -4.26 6.95 4.51
N THR A 138 -4.74 6.53 3.35
CA THR A 138 -4.89 5.10 3.05
C THR A 138 -3.98 4.72 1.90
N THR A 139 -3.34 3.59 1.99
CA THR A 139 -2.50 3.08 0.90
C THR A 139 -3.42 2.58 -0.21
N ILE A 140 -3.27 3.13 -1.40
CA ILE A 140 -4.11 2.77 -2.53
C ILE A 140 -3.32 2.12 -3.66
N GLY A 141 -2.01 2.17 -3.60
CA GLY A 141 -1.19 1.63 -4.67
C GLY A 141 0.27 1.54 -4.31
N ILE A 142 1.06 1.04 -5.23
CA ILE A 142 2.51 0.98 -5.08
C ILE A 142 3.16 1.52 -6.35
N VAL A 143 4.37 2.03 -6.20
CA VAL A 143 5.13 2.52 -7.35
C VAL A 143 5.63 1.31 -8.12
N SER A 144 5.34 1.23 -9.40
CA SER A 144 5.75 0.12 -10.24
C SER A 144 6.89 0.52 -11.17
N SER A 145 6.74 1.53 -12.00
CA SER A 145 7.76 1.86 -12.96
C SER A 145 7.70 3.33 -13.36
N TYR A 146 8.74 3.78 -14.03
CA TYR A 146 8.78 5.14 -14.54
C TYR A 146 8.48 5.12 -16.02
N ILE A 147 7.87 6.19 -16.49
CA ILE A 147 7.55 6.34 -17.90
C ILE A 147 8.32 7.56 -18.39
N ILE A 148 8.56 7.61 -19.68
CA ILE A 148 9.21 8.76 -20.31
C ILE A 148 8.37 9.98 -19.94
N ASN A 149 8.90 11.10 -19.72
CA ASN A 149 8.24 12.36 -19.38
C ASN A 149 8.06 12.52 -17.86
N GLY A 150 8.73 11.72 -17.07
CA GLY A 150 8.68 11.89 -15.62
C GLY A 150 7.43 11.36 -14.96
N GLU A 151 6.57 10.65 -15.69
CA GLU A 151 5.42 10.03 -15.07
C GLU A 151 5.81 8.73 -14.38
N ILE A 152 5.11 8.38 -13.33
CA ILE A 152 5.35 7.17 -12.58
C ILE A 152 4.10 6.32 -12.63
N LYS A 153 4.25 5.06 -13.04
CA LYS A 153 3.13 4.14 -13.09
C LYS A 153 2.97 3.49 -11.73
N CYS A 154 1.73 3.48 -11.23
CA CYS A 154 1.41 2.92 -9.93
C CYS A 154 0.36 1.83 -10.09
N GLN A 155 0.50 0.72 -9.37
CA GLN A 155 -0.48 -0.36 -9.41
C GLN A 155 -1.42 -0.18 -8.24
N LYS A 156 -2.72 -0.36 -8.46
CA LYS A 156 -3.71 -0.26 -7.39
C LYS A 156 -3.61 -1.52 -6.52
N VAL A 157 -3.79 -1.40 -5.23
CA VAL A 157 -3.77 -2.52 -4.31
C VAL A 157 -5.07 -2.62 -3.50
N ARG A 158 -5.98 -1.66 -3.67
CA ARG A 158 -7.22 -1.68 -2.90
C ARG A 158 -8.40 -1.13 -3.69
#